data_fade17f849e85f52c4bda7a6a7693ee1
#
_entry.id   fade17f849e85f52c4bda7a6a7693ee1
#
_cell.length_a   1.000
_cell.length_b   1.000
_cell.length_c   1.000
_cell.angle_alpha   90.00
_cell.angle_beta   90.00
_cell.angle_gamma   90.00
#
_symmetry.space_group_name_H-M   'P 1'
#
loop_
_entity.id
_entity.type
_entity.pdbx_description
1 polymer ?
#
loop_
_entity_poly.entity_id
_entity_poly.type
_entity_poly.pdbx_seq_one_letter_code
_entity_poly.pdbx_strand_id
1 'polypeptide(L)'
;MRVDNVEQFRDILEGMGDLYERKNEDYGGAIEKAIHEFGYIYSVCMLFNKLERFRNLIKKNDFEGKVGESLVDTLLDMANYAVETARVMQNDIEYIGEMKRLDEYQNGPVETIEAMPVNSDIDDLRF
;
A
#
# COMPACT_ATOMS: atom_id res chain seq x y z
N MET A 1 31.83 9.59 7.39
CA MET A 1 30.96 10.76 7.11
C MET A 1 29.53 10.35 7.39
N ARG A 2 28.88 11.01 8.33
CA ARG A 2 27.45 10.75 8.58
C ARG A 2 26.63 11.40 7.46
N VAL A 3 25.91 10.60 6.72
CA VAL A 3 24.87 11.10 5.81
C VAL A 3 23.76 11.68 6.67
N ASP A 4 23.23 12.82 6.30
CA ASP A 4 22.06 13.40 6.94
C ASP A 4 20.90 12.39 6.86
N ASN A 5 20.28 12.10 7.98
CA ASN A 5 19.17 11.14 8.07
C ASN A 5 18.02 11.50 7.14
N VAL A 6 17.72 12.78 7.00
CA VAL A 6 16.65 13.27 6.10
C VAL A 6 17.01 13.04 4.64
N GLU A 7 18.26 13.34 4.27
CA GLU A 7 18.76 13.12 2.92
C GLU A 7 18.74 11.63 2.57
N GLN A 8 19.22 10.79 3.48
CA GLN A 8 19.22 9.33 3.29
C GLN A 8 17.79 8.80 3.11
N PHE A 9 16.86 9.26 3.93
CA PHE A 9 15.45 8.87 3.81
C PHE A 9 14.86 9.26 2.44
N ARG A 10 15.13 10.48 2.01
CA ARG A 10 14.66 10.95 0.69
C ARG A 10 15.28 10.17 -0.46
N ASP A 11 16.58 9.84 -0.36
CA ASP A 11 17.28 9.05 -1.37
C ASP A 11 16.66 7.65 -1.52
N ILE A 12 16.26 7.04 -0.42
CA ILE A 12 15.55 5.75 -0.43
C ILE A 12 14.21 5.88 -1.15
N LEU A 13 13.43 6.91 -0.85
CA LEU A 13 12.14 7.16 -1.50
C LEU A 13 12.29 7.42 -3.00
N GLU A 14 13.27 8.20 -3.39
CA GLU A 14 13.59 8.47 -4.80
C GLU A 14 13.98 7.20 -5.53
N GLY A 15 14.86 6.40 -4.93
CA GLY A 15 15.25 5.09 -5.49
C GLY A 15 14.08 4.14 -5.64
N MET A 16 13.13 4.15 -4.70
CA MET A 16 11.89 3.38 -4.80
C MET A 16 11.03 3.86 -5.96
N GLY A 17 10.92 5.16 -6.17
CA GLY A 17 10.17 5.74 -7.27
C GLY A 17 10.76 5.34 -8.63
N ASP A 18 12.08 5.41 -8.77
CA ASP A 18 12.79 5.01 -9.98
C ASP A 18 12.59 3.52 -10.30
N LEU A 19 12.68 2.68 -9.29
CA LEU A 19 12.46 1.23 -9.45
C LEU A 19 11.00 0.94 -9.82
N TYR A 20 10.05 1.62 -9.22
CA TYR A 20 8.63 1.50 -9.53
C TYR A 20 8.37 1.86 -11.00
N GLU A 21 8.92 2.97 -11.48
CA GLU A 21 8.78 3.40 -12.86
C GLU A 21 9.25 2.33 -13.84
N ARG A 22 10.43 1.76 -13.62
CA ARG A 22 10.98 0.70 -14.47
C ARG A 22 10.13 -0.57 -14.45
N LYS A 23 9.68 -1.00 -13.27
CA LYS A 23 8.84 -2.19 -13.13
C LYS A 23 7.44 -1.98 -13.72
N ASN A 24 6.90 -0.78 -13.61
CA ASN A 24 5.57 -0.46 -14.12
C ASN A 24 5.52 -0.50 -15.65
N GLU A 25 6.60 -0.16 -16.32
CA GLU A 25 6.72 -0.33 -17.77
C GLU A 25 6.55 -1.79 -18.18
N ASP A 26 7.10 -2.72 -17.40
CA ASP A 26 7.06 -4.16 -17.68
C ASP A 26 5.75 -4.80 -17.23
N TYR A 27 5.20 -4.43 -16.09
CA TYR A 27 4.08 -5.11 -15.45
C TYR A 27 2.74 -4.37 -15.55
N GLY A 28 2.73 -3.14 -16.12
CA GLY A 28 1.48 -2.46 -16.48
C GLY A 28 0.51 -2.20 -15.33
N GLY A 29 1.01 -1.85 -14.14
CA GLY A 29 0.16 -1.53 -12.99
C GLY A 29 -0.51 -2.76 -12.37
N ALA A 30 0.21 -3.87 -12.28
CA ALA A 30 -0.31 -5.14 -11.79
C ALA A 30 -0.93 -5.07 -10.38
N ILE A 31 -0.37 -4.27 -9.48
CA ILE A 31 -0.89 -4.11 -8.11
C ILE A 31 -2.26 -3.44 -8.15
N GLU A 32 -2.40 -2.35 -8.88
CA GLU A 32 -3.68 -1.65 -9.04
C GLU A 32 -4.75 -2.54 -9.65
N LYS A 33 -4.40 -3.29 -10.70
CA LYS A 33 -5.31 -4.26 -11.33
C LYS A 33 -5.75 -5.34 -10.35
N ALA A 34 -4.83 -5.87 -9.56
CA ALA A 34 -5.12 -6.88 -8.55
C ALA A 34 -6.04 -6.34 -7.46
N ILE A 35 -5.82 -5.12 -7.00
CA ILE A 35 -6.71 -4.46 -6.02
C ILE A 35 -8.12 -4.29 -6.60
N HIS A 36 -8.25 -3.84 -7.84
CA HIS A 36 -9.56 -3.67 -8.48
C HIS A 36 -10.27 -4.99 -8.72
N GLU A 37 -9.54 -6.06 -8.99
CA GLU A 37 -10.15 -7.39 -9.22
C GLU A 37 -10.51 -8.11 -7.92
N PHE A 38 -9.61 -8.10 -6.94
CA PHE A 38 -9.74 -8.89 -5.70
C PHE A 38 -10.09 -8.06 -4.46
N GLY A 39 -10.06 -6.73 -4.56
CA GLY A 39 -10.26 -5.83 -3.43
C GLY A 39 -8.98 -5.61 -2.62
N TYR A 40 -9.08 -4.77 -1.59
CA TYR A 40 -7.94 -4.41 -0.74
C TYR A 40 -7.40 -5.57 0.07
N ILE A 41 -8.14 -6.67 0.17
CA ILE A 41 -7.64 -7.90 0.80
C ILE A 41 -6.37 -8.41 0.11
N TYR A 42 -6.22 -8.15 -1.19
CA TYR A 42 -4.97 -8.43 -1.91
C TYR A 42 -3.77 -7.77 -1.23
N SER A 43 -3.90 -6.48 -0.90
CA SER A 43 -2.83 -5.74 -0.22
C SER A 43 -2.54 -6.28 1.17
N VAL A 44 -3.58 -6.66 1.93
CA VAL A 44 -3.42 -7.31 3.24
C VAL A 44 -2.59 -8.58 3.12
N CYS A 45 -2.90 -9.42 2.15
CA CYS A 45 -2.18 -10.68 1.92
C CYS A 45 -0.72 -10.43 1.53
N MET A 46 -0.46 -9.45 0.67
CA MET A 46 0.89 -9.12 0.23
C MET A 46 1.74 -8.54 1.36
N LEU A 47 1.17 -7.63 2.14
CA LEU A 47 1.85 -7.07 3.32
C LEU A 47 2.13 -8.16 4.37
N PHE A 48 1.18 -9.05 4.60
CA PHE A 48 1.34 -10.19 5.50
C PHE A 48 2.49 -11.10 5.05
N ASN A 49 2.55 -11.44 3.77
CA ASN A 49 3.62 -12.29 3.22
C ASN A 49 4.99 -11.67 3.43
N LYS A 50 5.12 -10.37 3.19
CA LYS A 50 6.38 -9.66 3.38
C LYS A 50 6.76 -9.55 4.86
N LEU A 51 5.77 -9.34 5.72
CA LEU A 51 5.97 -9.31 7.17
C LEU A 51 6.48 -10.67 7.67
N GLU A 52 5.88 -11.76 7.24
CA GLU A 52 6.30 -13.12 7.62
C GLU A 52 7.71 -13.42 7.12
N ARG A 53 8.03 -13.03 5.89
CA ARG A 53 9.39 -13.15 5.34
C ARG A 53 10.40 -12.36 6.19
N PHE A 54 10.06 -11.12 6.56
CA PHE A 54 10.91 -10.29 7.40
C PHE A 54 11.13 -10.94 8.78
N ARG A 55 10.06 -11.42 9.42
CA ARG A 55 10.13 -12.12 10.71
C ARG A 55 11.05 -13.36 10.65
N ASN A 56 10.91 -14.15 9.60
CA ASN A 56 11.73 -15.34 9.42
C ASN A 56 13.21 -15.01 9.22
N LEU A 57 13.51 -13.95 8.46
CA LEU A 57 14.87 -13.49 8.24
C LEU A 57 15.50 -12.94 9.52
N ILE A 58 14.73 -12.21 10.33
CA ILE A 58 15.19 -11.68 11.64
C ILE A 58 15.57 -12.82 12.59
N LYS A 59 14.79 -13.92 12.60
CA LYS A 59 15.06 -15.09 13.45
C LYS A 59 16.40 -15.75 13.17
N LYS A 60 16.93 -15.62 11.95
CA LYS A 60 18.24 -16.17 11.59
C LYS A 60 19.39 -15.44 12.25
N ASN A 61 19.16 -14.23 12.74
CA ASN A 61 20.09 -13.40 13.52
C ASN A 61 21.47 -13.24 12.86
N ASP A 62 21.50 -13.26 11.55
CA ASP A 62 22.68 -13.04 10.73
C ASP A 62 22.36 -11.92 9.75
N PHE A 63 22.93 -10.74 9.99
CA PHE A 63 22.67 -9.55 9.18
C PHE A 63 23.76 -9.29 8.15
N GLU A 64 24.71 -10.20 8.01
CA GLU A 64 25.81 -10.05 7.04
C GLU A 64 25.41 -10.60 5.67
N GLY A 65 26.03 -10.02 4.62
CA GLY A 65 25.89 -10.50 3.25
C GLY A 65 24.46 -10.53 2.75
N LYS A 66 24.09 -11.65 2.16
CA LYS A 66 22.80 -11.84 1.47
C LYS A 66 21.59 -11.73 2.39
N VAL A 67 21.72 -12.09 3.65
CA VAL A 67 20.62 -12.00 4.62
C VAL A 67 20.31 -10.54 4.92
N GLY A 68 21.34 -9.72 5.14
CA GLY A 68 21.18 -8.28 5.37
C GLY A 68 20.53 -7.58 4.18
N GLU A 69 20.97 -7.88 2.96
CA GLU A 69 20.35 -7.36 1.73
C GLU A 69 18.88 -7.79 1.61
N SER A 70 18.59 -9.06 1.89
CA SER A 70 17.22 -9.59 1.83
C SER A 70 16.29 -8.93 2.85
N LEU A 71 16.79 -8.54 4.02
CA LEU A 71 16.02 -7.80 5.03
C LEU A 71 15.62 -6.42 4.51
N VAL A 72 16.58 -5.68 3.96
CA VAL A 72 16.32 -4.35 3.39
C VAL A 72 15.37 -4.45 2.20
N ASP A 73 15.64 -5.36 1.27
CA ASP A 73 14.79 -5.57 0.09
C ASP A 73 13.35 -5.94 0.48
N THR A 74 13.18 -6.78 1.50
CA THR A 74 11.86 -7.17 2.00
C THR A 74 11.11 -5.98 2.58
N LEU A 75 11.79 -5.11 3.33
CA LEU A 75 11.19 -3.88 3.87
C LEU A 75 10.80 -2.91 2.75
N LEU A 76 11.65 -2.76 1.73
CA LEU A 76 11.34 -1.89 0.58
C LEU A 76 10.19 -2.45 -0.26
N ASP A 77 10.11 -3.76 -0.43
CA ASP A 77 8.96 -4.40 -1.07
C ASP A 77 7.67 -4.15 -0.29
N MET A 78 7.72 -4.29 1.03
CA MET A 78 6.57 -3.99 1.89
C MET A 78 6.14 -2.54 1.75
N ALA A 79 7.10 -1.61 1.78
CA ALA A 79 6.84 -0.19 1.59
C ALA A 79 6.20 0.08 0.22
N ASN A 80 6.67 -0.58 -0.84
CA ASN A 80 6.11 -0.45 -2.18
C ASN A 80 4.63 -0.86 -2.23
N TYR A 81 4.28 -2.00 -1.64
CA TYR A 81 2.88 -2.42 -1.55
C TYR A 81 2.04 -1.45 -0.74
N ALA A 82 2.58 -0.92 0.37
CA ALA A 82 1.87 0.06 1.20
C ALA A 82 1.64 1.37 0.46
N VAL A 83 2.64 1.90 -0.22
CA VAL A 83 2.54 3.16 -0.98
C VAL A 83 1.60 3.02 -2.16
N GLU A 84 1.70 1.93 -2.93
CA GLU A 84 0.79 1.66 -4.05
C GLU A 84 -0.65 1.50 -3.60
N THR A 85 -0.87 0.79 -2.50
CA THR A 85 -2.21 0.65 -1.94
C THR A 85 -2.77 2.00 -1.51
N ALA A 86 -1.95 2.84 -0.87
CA ALA A 86 -2.34 4.19 -0.47
C ALA A 86 -2.71 5.05 -1.68
N ARG A 87 -1.94 4.98 -2.76
CA ARG A 87 -2.20 5.71 -4.01
C ARG A 87 -3.54 5.30 -4.62
N VAL A 88 -3.77 4.01 -4.76
CA VAL A 88 -5.02 3.48 -5.31
C VAL A 88 -6.21 3.88 -4.43
N MET A 89 -6.07 3.73 -3.12
CA MET A 89 -7.12 4.10 -2.16
C MET A 89 -7.45 5.60 -2.20
N GLN A 90 -6.43 6.46 -2.32
CA GLN A 90 -6.63 7.89 -2.50
C GLN A 90 -7.50 8.20 -3.72
N ASN A 91 -7.19 7.56 -4.85
CA ASN A 91 -7.96 7.73 -6.09
C ASN A 91 -9.39 7.23 -5.94
N ASP A 92 -9.58 6.09 -5.28
CA ASP A 92 -10.92 5.54 -5.02
C ASP A 92 -11.74 6.47 -4.12
N ILE A 93 -11.13 7.04 -3.09
CA ILE A 93 -11.79 7.99 -2.18
C ILE A 93 -12.20 9.26 -2.93
N GLU A 94 -11.33 9.80 -3.78
CA GLU A 94 -11.63 10.97 -4.61
C GLU A 94 -12.77 10.68 -5.58
N TYR A 95 -12.74 9.54 -6.25
CA TYR A 95 -13.79 9.10 -7.17
C TYR A 95 -15.15 8.99 -6.47
N ILE A 96 -15.19 8.36 -5.30
CA ILE A 96 -16.42 8.24 -4.50
C ILE A 96 -16.93 9.63 -4.10
N GLY A 97 -16.02 10.52 -3.69
CA GLY A 97 -16.36 11.91 -3.34
C GLY A 97 -16.95 12.69 -4.51
N GLU A 98 -16.40 12.53 -5.71
CA GLU A 98 -16.93 13.16 -6.93
C GLU A 98 -18.30 12.59 -7.30
N MET A 99 -18.48 11.28 -7.21
CA MET A 99 -19.76 10.63 -7.48
C MET A 99 -20.85 11.10 -6.54
N LYS A 100 -20.54 11.28 -5.25
CA LYS A 100 -21.48 11.83 -4.27
C LYS A 100 -21.85 13.27 -4.60
N ARG A 101 -20.89 14.12 -4.98
CA ARG A 101 -21.16 15.51 -5.37
C ARG A 101 -22.02 15.59 -6.62
N LEU A 102 -21.78 14.73 -7.60
CA LEU A 102 -22.59 14.66 -8.82
C LEU A 102 -24.02 14.20 -8.51
N ASP A 103 -24.18 13.23 -7.63
CA ASP A 103 -25.49 12.74 -7.20
C ASP A 103 -26.27 13.82 -6.46
N GLU A 104 -25.65 14.54 -5.54
CA GLU A 104 -26.23 15.68 -4.84
C GLU A 104 -26.63 16.79 -5.81
N TYR A 105 -25.83 17.07 -6.82
CA TYR A 105 -26.12 18.09 -7.83
C TYR A 105 -27.33 17.70 -8.71
N GLN A 106 -27.44 16.44 -9.09
CA GLN A 106 -28.51 15.93 -9.97
C GLN A 106 -29.81 15.62 -9.23
N ASN A 107 -29.72 15.09 -8.02
CA ASN A 107 -30.83 14.51 -7.27
C ASN A 107 -31.18 15.25 -5.97
N GLY A 108 -30.47 16.37 -5.68
CA GLY A 108 -30.58 17.11 -4.45
C GLY A 108 -29.86 16.44 -3.26
N PRO A 109 -29.84 17.13 -2.09
CA PRO A 109 -29.14 16.58 -0.94
C PRO A 109 -29.72 15.21 -0.60
N VAL A 110 -28.86 14.19 -0.60
CA VAL A 110 -29.22 12.88 -0.10
C VAL A 110 -29.52 13.05 1.38
N GLU A 111 -30.79 12.84 1.78
CA GLU A 111 -31.11 12.67 3.18
C GLU A 111 -30.12 11.62 3.71
N THR A 112 -29.46 11.98 4.81
CA THR A 112 -28.52 11.13 5.48
C THR A 112 -28.99 9.69 5.42
N ILE A 113 -28.41 8.93 4.50
CA ILE A 113 -28.39 7.49 4.65
C ILE A 113 -27.73 7.32 6.03
N GLU A 114 -28.52 6.86 6.99
CA GLU A 114 -27.95 6.41 8.26
C GLU A 114 -26.68 5.69 7.89
N ALA A 115 -25.54 6.22 8.36
CA ALA A 115 -24.26 5.65 8.08
C ALA A 115 -24.44 4.15 8.15
N MET A 116 -24.29 3.48 7.03
CA MET A 116 -24.22 2.02 7.03
C MET A 116 -23.32 1.67 8.19
N PRO A 117 -23.76 0.89 9.16
CA PRO A 117 -22.96 0.61 10.31
C PRO A 117 -21.58 0.26 9.77
N VAL A 118 -20.60 1.08 10.14
CA VAL A 118 -19.18 0.81 9.84
C VAL A 118 -19.06 -0.65 10.14
N ASN A 119 -18.87 -1.38 9.11
CA ASN A 119 -19.14 -2.76 9.06
C ASN A 119 -18.54 -3.41 10.29
N SER A 120 -19.34 -4.00 11.15
CA SER A 120 -18.85 -4.88 12.20
C SER A 120 -17.85 -5.90 11.64
N ASP A 121 -17.89 -6.16 10.35
CA ASP A 121 -16.93 -6.99 9.61
C ASP A 121 -15.51 -6.41 9.62
N ILE A 122 -15.33 -5.08 9.74
CA ILE A 122 -13.99 -4.49 9.92
C ILE A 122 -13.48 -4.75 11.34
N ASP A 123 -14.38 -4.74 12.33
CA ASP A 123 -14.04 -5.10 13.71
C ASP A 123 -13.76 -6.59 13.86
N ASP A 124 -14.35 -7.42 13.00
CA ASP A 124 -14.10 -8.86 12.94
C ASP A 124 -12.79 -9.22 12.22
N LEU A 125 -12.20 -8.27 11.48
CA LEU A 125 -10.86 -8.38 10.91
C LEU A 125 -9.77 -8.00 11.93
N ARG A 126 -9.96 -8.32 13.19
CA ARG A 126 -8.91 -8.15 14.21
C ARG A 126 -7.78 -9.12 13.94
N PHE A 127 -6.69 -8.54 13.55
CA PHE A 127 -5.43 -9.24 13.44
C PHE A 127 -4.76 -9.35 14.80
#